data_4722d66e0fbde8218671f8875d50bfeb
#
_entry.id   4722d66e0fbde8218671f8875d50bfeb
#
_cell.length_a   1.000
_cell.length_b   1.000
_cell.length_c   1.000
_cell.angle_alpha   90.00
_cell.angle_beta   90.00
_cell.angle_gamma   90.00
#
_symmetry.space_group_name_H-M   'P 1'
#
loop_
_entity.id
_entity.type
_entity.pdbx_description
1 polymer ?
#
loop_
_entity_poly.entity_id
_entity_poly.type
_entity_poly.pdbx_seq_one_letter_code
_entity_poly.pdbx_strand_id
1 'polypeptide(L)'
;MARALSVDRVVRVGINLQPMAAARRNFGTLLIIGASGVIDMEERLRAYTGIDGVAADFGVSTPEYKAAELFFSQSPRPSQLRIGRWAKTATPAVLKGAVLPDDEAEPSEWTGITGGTFAVSVGGASKEITGLDFSGETNLNGVANVISTALASAGASCVWTGERFVMTTTAKGTAAKIGYVSPRG
;
A
#
# COMPACT_ATOMS: atom_id res chain seq x y z
N MET A 1 -25.50 -82.70 -26.04
CA MET A 1 -25.22 -81.43 -26.74
C MET A 1 -24.82 -80.40 -25.72
N ALA A 2 -23.58 -79.96 -25.72
CA ALA A 2 -23.08 -78.96 -24.83
C ALA A 2 -23.61 -77.58 -25.36
N ARG A 3 -24.39 -76.88 -24.56
CA ARG A 3 -24.86 -75.54 -24.84
C ARG A 3 -23.75 -74.54 -24.61
N ALA A 4 -23.24 -73.98 -25.70
CA ALA A 4 -22.22 -72.92 -25.53
C ALA A 4 -22.85 -71.74 -24.83
N LEU A 5 -22.27 -71.26 -23.72
CA LEU A 5 -22.66 -70.04 -23.04
C LEU A 5 -22.19 -68.82 -23.86
N SER A 6 -23.13 -67.89 -24.11
CA SER A 6 -22.84 -66.65 -24.82
C SER A 6 -21.76 -65.86 -23.99
N VAL A 7 -20.76 -65.30 -24.67
CA VAL A 7 -19.67 -64.52 -24.07
C VAL A 7 -20.22 -63.36 -23.23
N ASP A 8 -21.36 -62.81 -23.59
CA ASP A 8 -22.06 -61.72 -22.83
C ASP A 8 -22.54 -62.16 -21.44
N ARG A 9 -22.58 -63.45 -21.14
CA ARG A 9 -22.92 -63.96 -19.81
C ARG A 9 -21.68 -64.15 -18.91
N VAL A 10 -20.52 -64.18 -19.50
CA VAL A 10 -19.25 -64.48 -18.78
C VAL A 10 -18.48 -63.20 -18.50
N VAL A 11 -18.54 -62.19 -19.40
CA VAL A 11 -17.82 -60.93 -19.24
C VAL A 11 -18.76 -59.76 -19.59
N ARG A 12 -19.12 -59.01 -18.59
CA ARG A 12 -19.83 -57.73 -18.79
C ARG A 12 -18.79 -56.62 -18.62
N VAL A 13 -18.39 -55.96 -19.71
CA VAL A 13 -17.54 -54.75 -19.65
C VAL A 13 -18.48 -53.55 -19.73
N GLY A 14 -18.71 -52.90 -18.63
CA GLY A 14 -19.38 -51.63 -18.57
C GLY A 14 -18.33 -50.48 -18.62
N ILE A 15 -18.22 -49.79 -19.74
CA ILE A 15 -17.40 -48.57 -19.82
C ILE A 15 -18.27 -47.39 -19.34
N ASN A 16 -18.01 -46.91 -18.16
CA ASN A 16 -18.65 -45.70 -17.66
C ASN A 16 -17.74 -44.51 -17.97
N LEU A 17 -17.98 -43.86 -19.09
CA LEU A 17 -17.35 -42.61 -19.47
C LEU A 17 -18.00 -41.50 -18.65
N GLN A 18 -17.51 -41.29 -17.44
CA GLN A 18 -17.84 -40.04 -16.76
C GLN A 18 -17.08 -38.91 -17.45
N PRO A 19 -17.76 -37.86 -17.94
CA PRO A 19 -17.06 -36.70 -18.44
C PRO A 19 -16.27 -36.13 -17.27
N MET A 20 -14.95 -36.28 -17.30
CA MET A 20 -14.07 -35.59 -16.39
C MET A 20 -14.24 -34.10 -16.72
N ALA A 21 -15.01 -33.41 -15.88
CA ALA A 21 -15.15 -31.98 -16.02
C ALA A 21 -13.73 -31.41 -16.12
N ALA A 22 -13.41 -30.76 -17.22
CA ALA A 22 -12.14 -30.10 -17.40
C ALA A 22 -11.89 -29.24 -16.13
N ALA A 23 -10.74 -29.41 -15.51
CA ALA A 23 -10.39 -28.64 -14.33
C ALA A 23 -10.70 -27.17 -14.65
N ARG A 24 -11.60 -26.55 -13.88
CA ARG A 24 -11.96 -25.14 -14.07
C ARG A 24 -10.66 -24.36 -14.04
N ARG A 25 -10.25 -23.81 -15.17
CA ARG A 25 -9.10 -22.93 -15.23
C ARG A 25 -9.39 -21.78 -14.30
N ASN A 26 -8.57 -21.67 -13.26
CA ASN A 26 -8.56 -20.46 -12.44
C ASN A 26 -8.00 -19.34 -13.32
N PHE A 27 -8.72 -18.23 -13.46
CA PHE A 27 -8.24 -17.05 -14.20
C PHE A 27 -7.01 -16.41 -13.55
N GLY A 28 -6.58 -16.93 -12.39
CA GLY A 28 -5.51 -16.32 -11.63
C GLY A 28 -5.94 -14.99 -10.99
N THR A 29 -4.97 -14.21 -10.60
CA THR A 29 -5.17 -12.85 -10.09
C THR A 29 -4.84 -11.86 -11.20
N LEU A 30 -5.80 -11.03 -11.63
CA LEU A 30 -5.54 -9.93 -12.56
C LEU A 30 -4.88 -8.77 -11.79
N LEU A 31 -3.88 -8.14 -12.37
CA LEU A 31 -3.33 -6.85 -11.94
C LEU A 31 -3.77 -5.75 -12.91
N ILE A 32 -4.55 -4.80 -12.41
CA ILE A 32 -4.86 -3.55 -13.10
C ILE A 32 -3.86 -2.48 -12.61
N ILE A 33 -3.23 -1.77 -13.53
CA ILE A 33 -2.34 -0.66 -13.19
C ILE A 33 -3.06 0.63 -13.57
N GLY A 34 -3.42 1.41 -12.54
CA GLY A 34 -4.10 2.69 -12.67
C GLY A 34 -3.24 3.88 -12.25
N ALA A 35 -3.71 5.09 -12.53
CA ALA A 35 -3.00 6.32 -12.21
C ALA A 35 -3.72 7.17 -11.16
N SER A 36 -4.90 6.74 -10.69
CA SER A 36 -5.67 7.47 -9.68
C SER A 36 -4.93 7.56 -8.35
N GLY A 37 -5.25 8.59 -7.57
CA GLY A 37 -4.62 8.85 -6.28
C GLY A 37 -5.24 8.08 -5.10
N VAL A 38 -6.20 7.17 -5.35
CA VAL A 38 -6.92 6.42 -4.32
C VAL A 38 -6.01 5.51 -3.52
N ILE A 39 -5.13 4.79 -4.22
CA ILE A 39 -4.06 4.01 -3.58
C ILE A 39 -2.86 4.93 -3.40
N ASP A 40 -2.33 5.04 -2.19
CA ASP A 40 -1.17 5.88 -1.95
C ASP A 40 0.11 5.24 -2.51
N MET A 41 1.19 6.02 -2.54
CA MET A 41 2.47 5.60 -3.12
C MET A 41 3.20 4.57 -2.27
N GLU A 42 2.82 4.41 -1.02
CA GLU A 42 3.42 3.46 -0.09
C GLU A 42 2.70 2.12 -0.14
N GLU A 43 1.38 2.14 -0.14
CA GLU A 43 0.56 0.93 -0.31
C GLU A 43 0.81 0.28 -1.68
N ARG A 44 0.90 1.07 -2.74
CA ARG A 44 1.17 0.70 -4.14
C ARG A 44 0.22 -0.32 -4.75
N LEU A 45 -0.33 -1.22 -3.97
CA LEU A 45 -1.10 -2.36 -4.45
C LEU A 45 -2.19 -2.73 -3.45
N ARG A 46 -3.46 -2.74 -3.89
CA ARG A 46 -4.62 -3.15 -3.09
C ARG A 46 -5.34 -4.33 -3.74
N ALA A 47 -5.77 -5.29 -2.91
CA ALA A 47 -6.47 -6.48 -3.35
C ALA A 47 -7.98 -6.31 -3.19
N TYR A 48 -8.75 -6.87 -4.15
CA TYR A 48 -10.20 -6.86 -4.18
C TYR A 48 -10.74 -8.25 -4.52
N THR A 49 -11.82 -8.63 -3.84
CA THR A 49 -12.53 -9.90 -4.06
C THR A 49 -13.87 -9.71 -4.78
N GLY A 50 -14.26 -8.47 -5.02
CA GLY A 50 -15.51 -8.12 -5.69
C GLY A 50 -15.52 -6.67 -6.16
N ILE A 51 -16.49 -6.36 -7.00
CA ILE A 51 -16.63 -5.04 -7.63
C ILE A 51 -17.04 -3.95 -6.62
N ASP A 52 -17.79 -4.33 -5.56
CA ASP A 52 -18.29 -3.37 -4.58
C ASP A 52 -17.17 -2.66 -3.83
N GLY A 53 -16.11 -3.39 -3.46
CA GLY A 53 -14.91 -2.79 -2.86
C GLY A 53 -14.20 -1.83 -3.79
N VAL A 54 -14.14 -2.14 -5.10
CA VAL A 54 -13.57 -1.22 -6.09
C VAL A 54 -14.45 0.03 -6.26
N ALA A 55 -15.77 -0.17 -6.26
CA ALA A 55 -16.72 0.96 -6.34
C ALA A 55 -16.62 1.91 -5.15
N ALA A 56 -16.46 1.36 -3.94
CA ALA A 56 -16.32 2.13 -2.70
C ALA A 56 -15.05 2.99 -2.71
N ASP A 57 -13.93 2.43 -3.18
CA ASP A 57 -12.64 3.11 -3.18
C ASP A 57 -12.48 4.08 -4.37
N PHE A 58 -12.78 3.63 -5.58
CA PHE A 58 -12.48 4.38 -6.81
C PHE A 58 -13.68 5.15 -7.36
N GLY A 59 -14.91 4.76 -7.00
CA GLY A 59 -16.12 5.24 -7.64
C GLY A 59 -16.36 4.59 -9.01
N VAL A 60 -17.62 4.57 -9.44
CA VAL A 60 -18.09 3.82 -10.64
C VAL A 60 -17.68 4.44 -11.98
N SER A 61 -17.19 5.66 -12.00
CA SER A 61 -16.84 6.39 -13.23
C SER A 61 -15.36 6.22 -13.65
N THR A 62 -14.51 5.70 -12.77
CA THR A 62 -13.06 5.63 -13.00
C THR A 62 -12.67 4.52 -13.99
N PRO A 63 -11.54 4.68 -14.68
CA PRO A 63 -11.00 3.62 -15.56
C PRO A 63 -10.72 2.31 -14.82
N GLU A 64 -10.23 2.40 -13.58
CA GLU A 64 -9.93 1.25 -12.73
C GLU A 64 -11.20 0.45 -12.41
N TYR A 65 -12.29 1.14 -12.07
CA TYR A 65 -13.58 0.49 -11.84
C TYR A 65 -14.11 -0.21 -13.10
N LYS A 66 -14.09 0.47 -14.24
CA LYS A 66 -14.57 -0.10 -15.50
C LYS A 66 -13.79 -1.35 -15.93
N ALA A 67 -12.47 -1.34 -15.72
CA ALA A 67 -11.66 -2.52 -15.98
C ALA A 67 -11.96 -3.67 -14.99
N ALA A 68 -12.18 -3.34 -13.72
CA ALA A 68 -12.57 -4.31 -12.70
C ALA A 68 -13.98 -4.91 -12.98
N GLU A 69 -14.92 -4.10 -13.44
CA GLU A 69 -16.27 -4.52 -13.81
C GLU A 69 -16.21 -5.56 -14.91
N LEU A 70 -15.46 -5.31 -15.99
CA LEU A 70 -15.25 -6.27 -17.08
C LEU A 70 -14.60 -7.57 -16.58
N PHE A 71 -13.68 -7.49 -15.64
CA PHE A 71 -13.04 -8.68 -15.07
C PHE A 71 -14.01 -9.50 -14.22
N PHE A 72 -14.74 -8.88 -13.30
CA PHE A 72 -15.67 -9.59 -12.43
C PHE A 72 -16.99 -10.02 -13.12
N SER A 73 -17.29 -9.54 -14.34
CA SER A 73 -18.44 -9.97 -15.13
C SER A 73 -18.23 -11.28 -15.87
N GLN A 74 -17.03 -11.83 -15.88
CA GLN A 74 -16.71 -13.07 -16.59
C GLN A 74 -17.39 -14.29 -15.97
N SER A 75 -17.64 -15.32 -16.77
CA SER A 75 -18.18 -16.62 -16.33
C SER A 75 -17.20 -17.76 -16.68
N PRO A 76 -16.68 -18.51 -15.68
CA PRO A 76 -16.92 -18.40 -14.26
C PRO A 76 -16.35 -17.09 -13.68
N ARG A 77 -17.01 -16.55 -12.65
CA ARG A 77 -16.59 -15.28 -12.02
C ARG A 77 -15.21 -15.42 -11.36
N PRO A 78 -14.26 -14.56 -11.68
CA PRO A 78 -12.98 -14.49 -11.01
C PRO A 78 -13.14 -14.05 -9.54
N SER A 79 -12.24 -14.46 -8.66
CA SER A 79 -12.33 -14.20 -7.21
C SER A 79 -11.29 -13.20 -6.68
N GLN A 80 -10.26 -12.88 -7.46
CA GLN A 80 -9.17 -12.04 -7.01
C GLN A 80 -8.73 -11.06 -8.08
N LEU A 81 -8.72 -9.78 -7.70
CA LEU A 81 -8.20 -8.67 -8.47
C LEU A 81 -7.20 -7.89 -7.61
N ARG A 82 -6.16 -7.39 -8.22
CA ARG A 82 -5.28 -6.40 -7.60
C ARG A 82 -5.25 -5.14 -8.45
N ILE A 83 -5.31 -3.98 -7.80
CA ILE A 83 -5.14 -2.68 -8.45
C ILE A 83 -3.86 -2.06 -7.92
N GLY A 84 -2.95 -1.74 -8.83
CA GLY A 84 -1.68 -1.09 -8.53
C GLY A 84 -1.67 0.36 -9.00
N ARG A 85 -0.98 1.22 -8.26
CA ARG A 85 -0.80 2.61 -8.64
C ARG A 85 0.48 2.82 -9.44
N TRP A 86 0.35 3.48 -10.58
CA TRP A 86 1.45 4.03 -11.35
C TRP A 86 1.39 5.56 -11.32
N ALA A 87 2.35 6.21 -10.66
CA ALA A 87 2.41 7.66 -10.67
C ALA A 87 2.82 8.17 -12.05
N LYS A 88 1.92 8.85 -12.74
CA LYS A 88 2.20 9.52 -14.02
C LYS A 88 2.88 10.88 -13.84
N THR A 89 2.79 11.46 -12.65
CA THR A 89 3.40 12.74 -12.28
C THR A 89 4.49 12.52 -11.24
N ALA A 90 5.47 13.39 -11.25
CA ALA A 90 6.54 13.37 -10.25
C ALA A 90 5.97 13.51 -8.83
N THR A 91 6.31 12.59 -7.93
CA THR A 91 5.87 12.56 -6.53
C THR A 91 7.03 12.88 -5.59
N PRO A 92 6.77 13.48 -4.40
CA PRO A 92 7.80 13.65 -3.38
C PRO A 92 8.20 12.30 -2.77
N ALA A 93 9.36 12.25 -2.14
CA ALA A 93 9.73 11.16 -1.26
C ALA A 93 9.09 11.38 0.13
N VAL A 94 8.64 10.29 0.73
CA VAL A 94 7.98 10.30 2.04
C VAL A 94 8.71 9.34 2.97
N LEU A 95 8.99 9.79 4.19
CA LEU A 95 9.49 8.97 5.30
C LEU A 95 8.45 8.98 6.40
N LYS A 96 7.94 7.81 6.75
CA LYS A 96 7.01 7.64 7.87
C LYS A 96 7.75 7.13 9.09
N GLY A 97 7.57 7.76 10.22
CA GLY A 97 8.01 7.28 11.52
C GLY A 97 7.21 6.06 11.98
N ALA A 98 7.64 5.43 13.05
CA ALA A 98 6.84 4.41 13.73
C ALA A 98 5.53 5.03 14.25
N VAL A 99 4.51 4.19 14.44
CA VAL A 99 3.34 4.58 15.23
C VAL A 99 3.80 4.76 16.66
N LEU A 100 3.52 5.93 17.23
CA LEU A 100 3.81 6.18 18.63
C LEU A 100 2.72 5.54 19.49
N PRO A 101 3.07 4.79 20.52
CA PRO A 101 2.13 4.37 21.54
C PRO A 101 1.60 5.59 22.31
N ASP A 102 0.47 5.45 22.99
CA ASP A 102 -0.25 6.56 23.61
C ASP A 102 0.61 7.32 24.63
N ASP A 103 1.46 6.64 25.38
CA ASP A 103 2.39 7.20 26.35
C ASP A 103 3.49 8.04 25.70
N GLU A 104 4.05 7.62 24.57
CA GLU A 104 5.04 8.39 23.79
C GLU A 104 4.38 9.53 22.97
N ALA A 105 3.09 9.46 22.74
CA ALA A 105 2.32 10.49 22.06
C ALA A 105 1.89 11.64 22.99
N GLU A 106 2.16 11.55 24.30
CA GLU A 106 1.89 12.63 25.24
C GLU A 106 2.84 13.81 25.01
N PRO A 107 2.33 15.06 24.96
CA PRO A 107 3.17 16.24 24.77
C PRO A 107 4.27 16.40 25.81
N SER A 108 4.05 15.94 27.05
CA SER A 108 5.00 16.01 28.17
C SER A 108 6.32 15.29 27.87
N GLU A 109 6.30 14.24 27.08
CA GLU A 109 7.50 13.50 26.67
C GLU A 109 8.42 14.33 25.75
N TRP A 110 7.85 15.33 25.07
CA TRP A 110 8.55 16.15 24.08
C TRP A 110 8.98 17.51 24.65
N THR A 111 8.20 18.09 25.55
CA THR A 111 8.45 19.45 26.08
C THR A 111 9.74 19.61 26.86
N GLY A 112 10.35 18.51 27.32
CA GLY A 112 11.69 18.53 27.95
C GLY A 112 12.85 18.76 26.98
N ILE A 113 12.61 18.69 25.66
CA ILE A 113 13.64 18.82 24.62
C ILE A 113 13.76 20.31 24.25
N THR A 114 14.88 20.95 24.64
CA THR A 114 15.15 22.39 24.42
C THR A 114 16.33 22.67 23.48
N GLY A 115 16.93 21.64 22.92
CA GLY A 115 18.07 21.74 22.01
C GLY A 115 18.29 20.49 21.18
N GLY A 116 17.18 19.84 20.81
CA GLY A 116 17.22 18.56 20.07
C GLY A 116 17.96 18.66 18.74
N THR A 117 18.65 17.59 18.39
CA THR A 117 19.42 17.48 17.15
C THR A 117 19.27 16.11 16.51
N PHE A 118 19.09 16.08 15.20
CA PHE A 118 19.13 14.85 14.43
C PHE A 118 19.72 15.08 13.05
N ALA A 119 20.15 14.02 12.38
CA ALA A 119 20.55 14.07 10.99
C ALA A 119 19.56 13.29 10.11
N VAL A 120 19.28 13.80 8.93
CA VAL A 120 18.45 13.16 7.90
C VAL A 120 19.08 13.35 6.53
N SER A 121 18.99 12.34 5.68
CA SER A 121 19.43 12.49 4.27
C SER A 121 18.28 13.02 3.44
N VAL A 122 18.46 14.17 2.79
CA VAL A 122 17.48 14.76 1.86
C VAL A 122 18.19 15.06 0.55
N GLY A 123 17.59 14.61 -0.57
CA GLY A 123 18.21 14.76 -1.89
C GLY A 123 19.53 14.00 -2.07
N GLY A 124 19.80 13.02 -1.20
CA GLY A 124 21.05 12.25 -1.20
C GLY A 124 22.18 12.88 -0.38
N ALA A 125 21.98 14.05 0.23
CA ALA A 125 22.93 14.70 1.13
C ALA A 125 22.46 14.60 2.59
N SER A 126 23.38 14.29 3.51
CA SER A 126 23.10 14.34 4.95
C SER A 126 22.93 15.78 5.40
N LYS A 127 21.83 16.05 6.09
CA LYS A 127 21.50 17.35 6.68
C LYS A 127 21.38 17.20 8.19
N GLU A 128 22.08 18.04 8.90
CA GLU A 128 21.97 18.13 10.35
C GLU A 128 20.93 19.19 10.71
N ILE A 129 19.98 18.81 11.54
CA ILE A 129 18.90 19.65 12.04
C ILE A 129 19.15 19.85 13.53
N THR A 130 19.31 21.08 13.92
CA THR A 130 19.72 21.46 15.28
C THR A 130 18.79 22.52 15.88
N GLY A 131 18.86 22.69 17.19
CA GLY A 131 18.15 23.74 17.88
C GLY A 131 16.63 23.52 17.95
N LEU A 132 16.20 22.26 17.98
CA LEU A 132 14.79 21.94 18.16
C LEU A 132 14.40 22.18 19.63
N ASP A 133 13.50 23.12 19.82
CA ASP A 133 12.94 23.47 21.13
C ASP A 133 11.43 23.22 21.13
N PHE A 134 11.00 22.24 21.91
CA PHE A 134 9.59 21.86 22.02
C PHE A 134 8.96 22.33 23.34
N SER A 135 9.68 23.11 24.15
CA SER A 135 9.24 23.50 25.50
C SER A 135 7.94 24.34 25.50
N GLY A 136 7.66 25.03 24.39
CA GLY A 136 6.43 25.82 24.21
C GLY A 136 5.27 25.07 23.57
N GLU A 137 5.46 23.81 23.19
CA GLU A 137 4.46 23.09 22.42
C GLU A 137 3.44 22.37 23.33
N THR A 138 2.18 22.42 22.96
CA THR A 138 1.06 21.85 23.73
C THR A 138 0.48 20.59 23.12
N ASN A 139 0.92 20.22 21.92
CA ASN A 139 0.49 19.04 21.19
C ASN A 139 1.51 18.64 20.13
N LEU A 140 1.39 17.42 19.58
CA LEU A 140 2.34 16.89 18.60
C LEU A 140 2.25 17.56 17.22
N ASN A 141 1.16 18.26 16.89
CA ASN A 141 1.13 19.11 15.69
C ASN A 141 2.10 20.28 15.83
N GLY A 142 2.20 20.87 17.03
CA GLY A 142 3.19 21.92 17.35
C GLY A 142 4.62 21.38 17.22
N VAL A 143 4.92 20.24 17.82
CA VAL A 143 6.21 19.54 17.67
C VAL A 143 6.54 19.31 16.18
N ALA A 144 5.57 18.79 15.39
CA ALA A 144 5.75 18.59 13.96
C ALA A 144 6.04 19.90 13.21
N ASN A 145 5.42 21.00 13.62
CA ASN A 145 5.62 22.32 13.03
C ASN A 145 7.04 22.87 13.29
N VAL A 146 7.55 22.72 14.51
CA VAL A 146 8.94 23.07 14.84
C VAL A 146 9.92 22.26 14.00
N ILE A 147 9.73 20.94 13.91
CA ILE A 147 10.54 20.05 13.06
C ILE A 147 10.43 20.47 11.58
N SER A 148 9.24 20.76 11.10
CA SER A 148 8.99 21.18 9.71
C SER A 148 9.70 22.49 9.37
N THR A 149 9.67 23.46 10.30
CA THR A 149 10.38 24.75 10.16
C THR A 149 11.90 24.55 10.04
N ALA A 150 12.46 23.70 10.89
CA ALA A 150 13.89 23.38 10.85
C ALA A 150 14.27 22.60 9.56
N LEU A 151 13.40 21.71 9.07
CA LEU A 151 13.60 20.95 7.84
C LEU A 151 13.45 21.77 6.56
N ALA A 152 12.84 22.96 6.61
CA ALA A 152 12.58 23.77 5.42
C ALA A 152 13.87 24.11 4.65
N SER A 153 14.96 24.42 5.34
CA SER A 153 16.28 24.67 4.75
C SER A 153 16.90 23.43 4.11
N ALA A 154 16.51 22.23 4.55
CA ALA A 154 16.93 20.95 3.99
C ALA A 154 16.06 20.53 2.80
N GLY A 155 14.97 21.22 2.50
CA GLY A 155 14.03 20.90 1.43
C GLY A 155 13.06 19.78 1.79
N ALA A 156 12.63 19.72 3.04
CA ALA A 156 11.61 18.80 3.53
C ALA A 156 10.66 19.48 4.51
N SER A 157 9.55 18.82 4.80
CA SER A 157 8.55 19.22 5.79
C SER A 157 8.19 18.04 6.68
N CYS A 158 7.60 18.30 7.84
CA CYS A 158 7.12 17.29 8.77
C CYS A 158 5.66 17.59 9.16
N VAL A 159 4.85 16.54 9.29
CA VAL A 159 3.48 16.63 9.80
C VAL A 159 3.22 15.49 10.78
N TRP A 160 2.36 15.74 11.76
CA TRP A 160 1.79 14.72 12.64
C TRP A 160 0.48 14.22 12.08
N THR A 161 0.28 12.91 11.95
CA THR A 161 -0.92 12.30 11.36
C THR A 161 -1.95 11.83 12.39
N GLY A 162 -1.71 12.05 13.67
CA GLY A 162 -2.49 11.48 14.77
C GLY A 162 -1.91 10.17 15.32
N GLU A 163 -1.00 9.54 14.58
CA GLU A 163 -0.36 8.28 14.98
C GLU A 163 1.17 8.32 14.86
N ARG A 164 1.69 9.12 13.93
CA ARG A 164 3.13 9.17 13.60
C ARG A 164 3.53 10.48 12.95
N PHE A 165 4.81 10.78 13.00
CA PHE A 165 5.41 11.85 12.21
C PHE A 165 5.68 11.37 10.79
N VAL A 166 5.36 12.22 9.82
CA VAL A 166 5.59 11.96 8.39
C VAL A 166 6.40 13.11 7.81
N MET A 167 7.58 12.80 7.28
CA MET A 167 8.43 13.77 6.59
C MET A 167 8.26 13.63 5.08
N THR A 168 8.20 14.76 4.37
CA THR A 168 7.97 14.78 2.93
C THR A 168 8.95 15.75 2.28
N THR A 169 9.60 15.35 1.18
CA THR A 169 10.51 16.22 0.44
C THR A 169 9.75 17.26 -0.38
N THR A 170 10.30 18.47 -0.51
CA THR A 170 9.81 19.49 -1.45
C THR A 170 10.09 19.09 -2.89
N ALA A 171 11.27 18.49 -3.14
CA ALA A 171 11.65 17.95 -4.43
C ALA A 171 10.74 16.77 -4.80
N LYS A 172 10.49 16.61 -6.13
CA LYS A 172 9.67 15.53 -6.69
C LYS A 172 10.43 14.75 -7.75
N GLY A 173 10.00 13.51 -8.01
CA GLY A 173 10.58 12.65 -9.03
C GLY A 173 11.96 12.10 -8.64
N THR A 174 12.89 12.02 -9.58
CA THR A 174 14.22 11.41 -9.36
C THR A 174 15.09 12.15 -8.35
N ALA A 175 14.83 13.43 -8.14
CA ALA A 175 15.51 14.25 -7.13
C ALA A 175 14.94 14.06 -5.72
N ALA A 176 13.74 13.53 -5.61
CA ALA A 176 13.09 13.27 -4.33
C ALA A 176 13.72 12.03 -3.67
N LYS A 177 14.56 12.27 -2.67
CA LYS A 177 15.17 11.23 -1.84
C LYS A 177 15.12 11.66 -0.38
N ILE A 178 14.72 10.76 0.49
CA ILE A 178 14.76 10.95 1.93
C ILE A 178 15.26 9.66 2.58
N GLY A 179 16.21 9.77 3.47
CA GLY A 179 16.77 8.63 4.22
C GLY A 179 16.27 8.62 5.65
N TYR A 180 16.67 7.59 6.38
CA TYR A 180 16.31 7.48 7.79
C TYR A 180 16.92 8.59 8.62
N VAL A 181 16.21 8.94 9.71
CA VAL A 181 16.68 9.85 10.73
C VAL A 181 17.68 9.12 11.63
N SER A 182 18.79 9.77 11.97
CA SER A 182 19.73 9.29 12.96
C SER A 182 19.88 10.33 14.09
N PRO A 183 19.86 9.89 15.37
CA PRO A 183 20.08 10.80 16.49
C PRO A 183 21.49 11.37 16.40
N ARG A 184 21.64 12.60 16.87
CA ARG A 184 22.91 13.27 17.14
C ARG A 184 22.86 13.74 18.58
N GLY A 185 23.77 13.25 19.38
CA GLY A 185 23.96 13.68 20.76
C GLY A 185 25.11 14.65 20.86
#